data_38286891397095e57e36067c619bdc73
#
_entry.id   38286891397095e57e36067c619bdc73
#
_cell.length_a   1.000
_cell.length_b   1.000
_cell.length_c   1.000
_cell.angle_alpha   90.00
_cell.angle_beta   90.00
_cell.angle_gamma   90.00
#
_symmetry.space_group_name_H-M   'P 1'
#
loop_
_entity.id
_entity.type
_entity.pdbx_description
1 polymer ?
#
loop_
_entity_poly.entity_id
_entity_poly.type
_entity_poly.pdbx_seq_one_letter_code
_entity_poly.pdbx_strand_id
1 'polypeptide(L)'
;YSMVELNNGPDKPHRKSARIVGDTMGKYHPHGDSSIYGALVNMAQKWATRYPLVDGHGNFGSMDGDGAAAMRYTEARLSRISMEMLADIGKNTVDFMPNFDETEKEPTVLPARFPNILVNGGTGIAVGMATNIPPHNLREVIAAVVKIIDNRVEEDRPTTIEELMEIVKGPDFPTGATILGKAGIEEAYRTGRGKIRVRAVYNIEAMANGKSRIIVTEL
;
A
#
# COMPACT_ATOMS: atom_id res chain seq x y z
N TYR A 1 8.26 -11.04 3.45
CA TYR A 1 8.75 -12.42 3.48
C TYR A 1 9.36 -12.75 4.84
N SER A 2 10.29 -11.95 5.37
CA SER A 2 10.90 -12.14 6.69
C SER A 2 9.87 -12.38 7.81
N MET A 3 8.76 -11.66 7.81
CA MET A 3 7.69 -11.83 8.80
C MET A 3 6.96 -13.18 8.66
N VAL A 4 6.87 -13.74 7.46
CA VAL A 4 6.33 -15.10 7.23
C VAL A 4 7.27 -16.15 7.84
N GLU A 5 8.56 -16.03 7.57
CA GLU A 5 9.57 -16.92 8.14
C GLU A 5 9.58 -16.87 9.68
N LEU A 6 9.30 -15.72 10.24
CA LEU A 6 9.10 -15.54 11.68
C LEU A 6 7.78 -16.15 12.21
N ASN A 7 6.92 -16.70 11.35
CA ASN A 7 5.58 -17.13 11.72
C ASN A 7 4.78 -16.02 12.42
N ASN A 8 4.82 -14.80 11.83
CA ASN A 8 4.23 -13.59 12.39
C ASN A 8 2.97 -13.18 11.60
N GLY A 9 2.09 -14.14 11.38
CA GLY A 9 0.83 -13.96 10.65
C GLY A 9 -0.28 -13.26 11.46
N PRO A 10 -1.43 -12.98 10.84
CA PRO A 10 -2.52 -12.20 11.43
C PRO A 10 -3.23 -12.93 12.59
N ASP A 11 -3.08 -14.22 12.70
CA ASP A 11 -3.62 -15.08 13.77
C ASP A 11 -2.64 -15.27 14.95
N LYS A 12 -1.45 -14.68 14.86
CA LYS A 12 -0.41 -14.77 15.89
C LYS A 12 -0.35 -13.51 16.73
N PRO A 13 0.21 -13.58 17.94
CA PRO A 13 0.51 -12.38 18.72
C PRO A 13 1.42 -11.42 17.97
N HIS A 14 1.25 -10.11 18.20
CA HIS A 14 2.20 -9.11 17.73
C HIS A 14 3.60 -9.40 18.29
N ARG A 15 4.62 -9.11 17.49
CA ARG A 15 6.03 -9.19 17.89
C ARG A 15 6.63 -7.80 17.98
N LYS A 16 7.61 -7.61 18.86
CA LYS A 16 8.38 -6.36 18.91
C LYS A 16 8.94 -6.02 17.53
N SER A 17 8.71 -4.78 17.07
CA SER A 17 9.23 -4.31 15.80
C SER A 17 10.75 -4.46 15.70
N ALA A 18 11.47 -4.27 16.80
CA ALA A 18 12.93 -4.49 16.86
C ALA A 18 13.32 -5.93 16.50
N ARG A 19 12.51 -6.93 16.85
CA ARG A 19 12.76 -8.32 16.46
C ARG A 19 12.60 -8.50 14.95
N ILE A 20 11.52 -7.97 14.39
CA ILE A 20 11.23 -8.05 12.93
C ILE A 20 12.34 -7.36 12.13
N VAL A 21 12.74 -6.16 12.56
CA VAL A 21 13.82 -5.39 11.94
C VAL A 21 15.15 -6.16 12.01
N GLY A 22 15.50 -6.71 13.17
CA GLY A 22 16.73 -7.48 13.37
C GLY A 22 16.82 -8.72 12.47
N ASP A 23 15.75 -9.53 12.40
CA ASP A 23 15.72 -10.70 11.53
C ASP A 23 15.78 -10.32 10.05
N THR A 24 15.07 -9.26 9.64
CA THR A 24 15.09 -8.77 8.25
C THR A 24 16.49 -8.27 7.87
N MET A 25 17.12 -7.50 8.73
CA MET A 25 18.46 -6.97 8.51
C MET A 25 19.52 -8.09 8.46
N GLY A 26 19.42 -9.04 9.37
CA GLY A 26 20.40 -10.13 9.46
C GLY A 26 20.32 -11.16 8.36
N LYS A 27 19.13 -11.36 7.77
CA LYS A 27 18.90 -12.41 6.77
C LYS A 27 18.77 -11.92 5.34
N TYR A 28 18.14 -10.75 5.12
CA TYR A 28 17.70 -10.36 3.78
C TYR A 28 18.13 -8.96 3.36
N HIS A 29 18.34 -8.04 4.29
CA HIS A 29 18.56 -6.64 3.96
C HIS A 29 19.67 -6.02 4.82
N PRO A 30 20.95 -6.18 4.45
CA PRO A 30 22.10 -5.77 5.26
C PRO A 30 22.36 -4.25 5.19
N HIS A 31 21.34 -3.44 5.47
CA HIS A 31 21.38 -1.98 5.49
C HIS A 31 20.95 -1.44 6.86
N GLY A 32 20.86 -0.13 7.02
CA GLY A 32 20.50 0.50 8.29
C GLY A 32 19.12 0.07 8.81
N ASP A 33 19.02 -0.21 10.10
CA ASP A 33 17.78 -0.58 10.78
C ASP A 33 16.67 0.47 10.65
N SER A 34 17.04 1.74 10.56
CA SER A 34 16.11 2.86 10.39
C SER A 34 15.35 2.79 9.07
N SER A 35 15.97 2.34 7.98
CA SER A 35 15.31 2.18 6.69
C SER A 35 14.30 1.03 6.72
N ILE A 36 14.65 -0.09 7.35
CA ILE A 36 13.78 -1.25 7.52
C ILE A 36 12.60 -0.90 8.41
N TYR A 37 12.86 -0.23 9.55
CA TYR A 37 11.80 0.19 10.44
C TYR A 37 10.89 1.25 9.80
N GLY A 38 11.43 2.20 9.05
CA GLY A 38 10.65 3.18 8.29
C GLY A 38 9.70 2.54 7.29
N ALA A 39 10.13 1.48 6.58
CA ALA A 39 9.28 0.72 5.68
C ALA A 39 8.17 -0.03 6.45
N LEU A 40 8.49 -0.65 7.58
CA LEU A 40 7.52 -1.31 8.45
C LEU A 40 6.46 -0.32 8.95
N VAL A 41 6.88 0.85 9.40
CA VAL A 41 6.01 1.94 9.87
C VAL A 41 5.07 2.39 8.76
N ASN A 42 5.57 2.65 7.57
CA ASN A 42 4.76 3.09 6.43
C ASN A 42 3.66 2.08 6.09
N MET A 43 3.99 0.78 6.06
CA MET A 43 3.02 -0.28 5.79
C MET A 43 1.94 -0.45 6.87
N ALA A 44 2.15 0.08 8.07
CA ALA A 44 1.20 0.04 9.18
C ALA A 44 0.33 1.30 9.29
N GLN A 45 0.75 2.40 8.68
CA GLN A 45 0.05 3.69 8.78
C GLN A 45 -1.19 3.71 7.87
N LYS A 46 -2.36 3.90 8.48
CA LYS A 46 -3.67 3.90 7.78
C LYS A 46 -3.88 5.11 6.86
N TRP A 47 -3.09 6.16 7.02
CA TRP A 47 -3.11 7.35 6.16
C TRP A 47 -2.07 7.30 5.02
N ALA A 48 -1.05 6.43 5.15
CA ALA A 48 -0.02 6.25 4.13
C ALA A 48 -0.36 5.11 3.16
N THR A 49 -1.08 4.07 3.65
CA THR A 49 -1.38 2.86 2.88
C THR A 49 -2.88 2.59 2.90
N ARG A 50 -3.51 2.55 1.72
CA ARG A 50 -4.98 2.37 1.60
C ARG A 50 -5.47 1.06 2.23
N TYR A 51 -4.70 -0.01 2.04
CA TYR A 51 -4.92 -1.32 2.65
C TYR A 51 -3.63 -1.73 3.37
N PRO A 52 -3.47 -1.39 4.67
CA PRO A 52 -2.25 -1.64 5.40
C PRO A 52 -1.82 -3.11 5.36
N LEU A 53 -0.57 -3.34 5.02
CA LEU A 53 0.02 -4.67 4.93
C LEU A 53 0.55 -5.15 6.29
N VAL A 54 0.71 -4.24 7.23
CA VAL A 54 1.17 -4.51 8.59
C VAL A 54 0.09 -4.07 9.58
N ASP A 55 -0.22 -4.95 10.53
CA ASP A 55 -1.05 -4.66 11.69
C ASP A 55 -0.14 -4.24 12.84
N GLY A 56 -0.08 -2.94 13.10
CA GLY A 56 0.77 -2.32 14.11
C GLY A 56 0.05 -2.11 15.44
N HIS A 57 0.78 -2.32 16.54
CA HIS A 57 0.34 -2.06 17.90
C HIS A 57 1.31 -1.13 18.62
N GLY A 58 0.79 -0.02 19.12
CA GLY A 58 1.57 1.07 19.71
C GLY A 58 1.52 2.36 18.89
N ASN A 59 2.47 3.25 19.11
CA ASN A 59 2.53 4.53 18.42
C ASN A 59 3.32 4.42 17.12
N PHE A 60 2.62 4.43 15.99
CA PHE A 60 3.19 4.47 14.63
C PHE A 60 3.16 5.87 14.00
N GLY A 61 3.02 6.91 14.81
CA GLY A 61 2.94 8.30 14.36
C GLY A 61 1.51 8.79 14.18
N SER A 62 1.37 10.01 13.68
CA SER A 62 0.10 10.64 13.36
C SER A 62 0.15 11.40 12.03
N MET A 63 -1.02 11.75 11.47
CA MET A 63 -1.12 12.63 10.30
C MET A 63 -0.63 14.06 10.59
N ASP A 64 -0.65 14.47 11.86
CA ASP A 64 -0.22 15.79 12.31
C ASP A 64 1.31 15.95 12.36
N GLY A 65 2.05 14.92 11.93
CA GLY A 65 3.51 14.96 11.80
C GLY A 65 4.28 14.34 12.96
N ASP A 66 3.61 13.74 13.94
CA ASP A 66 4.31 12.97 14.98
C ASP A 66 4.97 11.75 14.37
N GLY A 67 6.23 11.53 14.70
CA GLY A 67 6.96 10.33 14.30
C GLY A 67 6.51 9.09 15.07
N ALA A 68 6.80 7.92 14.51
CA ALA A 68 6.61 6.66 15.22
C ALA A 68 7.53 6.57 16.45
N ALA A 69 7.07 5.90 17.50
CA ALA A 69 7.92 5.54 18.63
C ALA A 69 9.06 4.60 18.18
N ALA A 70 10.15 4.56 18.94
CA ALA A 70 11.26 3.68 18.63
C ALA A 70 10.81 2.20 18.56
N MET A 71 11.43 1.40 17.68
CA MET A 71 11.05 0.02 17.37
C MET A 71 11.03 -0.93 18.58
N ARG A 72 11.69 -0.58 19.67
CA ARG A 72 11.65 -1.34 20.91
C ARG A 72 10.32 -1.20 21.66
N TYR A 73 9.53 -0.17 21.37
CA TYR A 73 8.22 0.09 22.01
C TYR A 73 7.05 -0.40 21.18
N THR A 74 7.18 -0.43 19.86
CA THR A 74 6.10 -0.84 18.95
C THR A 74 6.13 -2.35 18.71
N GLU A 75 4.97 -2.88 18.34
CA GLU A 75 4.80 -4.28 17.97
C GLU A 75 4.06 -4.36 16.63
N ALA A 76 4.30 -5.43 15.89
CA ALA A 76 3.69 -5.60 14.57
C ALA A 76 3.47 -7.09 14.24
N ARG A 77 2.56 -7.32 13.30
CA ARG A 77 2.34 -8.60 12.63
C ARG A 77 1.82 -8.34 11.22
N LEU A 78 1.82 -9.35 10.38
CA LEU A 78 1.19 -9.25 9.06
C LEU A 78 -0.31 -9.04 9.20
N SER A 79 -0.88 -8.20 8.36
CA SER A 79 -2.33 -8.09 8.21
C SER A 79 -2.89 -9.25 7.39
N ARG A 80 -4.21 -9.46 7.40
CA ARG A 80 -4.83 -10.54 6.61
C ARG A 80 -4.59 -10.40 5.11
N ILE A 81 -4.67 -9.18 4.58
CA ILE A 81 -4.46 -8.92 3.16
C ILE A 81 -3.01 -9.22 2.71
N SER A 82 -2.03 -9.09 3.61
CA SER A 82 -0.63 -9.45 3.32
C SER A 82 -0.47 -10.92 3.03
N MET A 83 -1.30 -11.78 3.61
CA MET A 83 -1.25 -13.21 3.34
C MET A 83 -1.64 -13.54 1.89
N GLU A 84 -2.47 -12.71 1.26
CA GLU A 84 -2.81 -12.83 -0.16
C GLU A 84 -1.64 -12.43 -1.08
N MET A 85 -0.74 -11.55 -0.61
CA MET A 85 0.50 -11.23 -1.32
C MET A 85 1.50 -12.39 -1.32
N LEU A 86 1.44 -13.26 -0.32
CA LEU A 86 2.38 -14.34 -0.04
C LEU A 86 1.78 -15.73 -0.31
N ALA A 87 0.50 -15.78 -0.67
CA ALA A 87 -0.21 -17.03 -0.91
C ALA A 87 0.49 -17.85 -2.00
N ASP A 88 0.61 -19.15 -1.75
CA ASP A 88 1.23 -20.12 -2.65
C ASP A 88 2.74 -19.90 -2.92
N ILE A 89 3.44 -19.08 -2.14
CA ILE A 89 4.87 -18.82 -2.31
C ILE A 89 5.72 -20.11 -2.21
N GLY A 90 5.29 -21.11 -1.46
CA GLY A 90 5.93 -22.42 -1.35
C GLY A 90 5.58 -23.40 -2.47
N LYS A 91 4.79 -23.02 -3.48
CA LYS A 91 4.30 -23.89 -4.55
C LYS A 91 5.01 -23.66 -5.90
N ASN A 92 6.23 -23.17 -5.87
CA ASN A 92 7.02 -22.86 -7.08
C ASN A 92 6.34 -21.85 -8.02
N THR A 93 5.69 -20.84 -7.43
CA THR A 93 4.99 -19.76 -8.14
C THR A 93 5.90 -18.59 -8.48
N VAL A 94 7.04 -18.49 -7.80
CA VAL A 94 8.06 -17.44 -7.98
C VAL A 94 9.45 -18.05 -7.85
N ASP A 95 10.42 -17.41 -8.47
CA ASP A 95 11.82 -17.78 -8.35
C ASP A 95 12.41 -17.29 -7.03
N PHE A 96 13.36 -18.06 -6.51
CA PHE A 96 14.16 -17.75 -5.35
C PHE A 96 15.62 -17.56 -5.73
N MET A 97 16.28 -16.64 -5.09
CA MET A 97 17.71 -16.39 -5.22
C MET A 97 18.40 -16.49 -3.84
N PRO A 98 19.70 -16.75 -3.80
CA PRO A 98 20.45 -16.62 -2.55
C PRO A 98 20.37 -15.21 -2.00
N ASN A 99 20.35 -15.06 -0.68
CA ASN A 99 20.51 -13.78 -0.02
C ASN A 99 21.96 -13.27 -0.15
N PHE A 100 22.27 -12.12 0.47
CA PHE A 100 23.55 -11.42 0.32
C PHE A 100 24.79 -12.22 0.77
N ASP A 101 24.66 -13.19 1.68
CA ASP A 101 25.74 -14.05 2.21
C ASP A 101 25.57 -15.54 1.84
N GLU A 102 24.60 -15.85 0.99
CA GLU A 102 24.29 -17.19 0.48
C GLU A 102 23.85 -18.20 1.56
N THR A 103 23.52 -17.74 2.78
CA THR A 103 23.05 -18.62 3.87
C THR A 103 21.57 -18.91 3.82
N GLU A 104 20.79 -18.04 3.19
CA GLU A 104 19.34 -18.14 3.06
C GLU A 104 18.91 -17.96 1.59
N LYS A 105 17.64 -18.21 1.33
CA LYS A 105 17.03 -17.89 0.03
C LYS A 105 15.90 -16.88 0.21
N GLU A 106 15.78 -15.97 -0.74
CA GLU A 106 14.72 -14.99 -0.77
C GLU A 106 13.97 -15.01 -2.11
N PRO A 107 12.66 -14.71 -2.13
CA PRO A 107 11.91 -14.66 -3.38
C PRO A 107 12.30 -13.41 -4.18
N THR A 108 12.42 -13.56 -5.50
CA THR A 108 12.71 -12.44 -6.41
C THR A 108 11.55 -11.46 -6.51
N VAL A 109 10.31 -11.98 -6.39
CA VAL A 109 9.05 -11.23 -6.35
C VAL A 109 8.06 -11.96 -5.45
N LEU A 110 6.96 -11.33 -5.08
CA LEU A 110 5.86 -11.99 -4.36
C LEU A 110 4.81 -12.50 -5.35
N PRO A 111 4.12 -13.63 -5.05
CA PRO A 111 3.08 -14.20 -5.93
C PRO A 111 1.91 -13.26 -6.19
N ALA A 112 1.50 -12.50 -5.19
CA ALA A 112 0.47 -11.46 -5.21
C ALA A 112 -0.84 -11.86 -5.92
N ARG A 113 -1.81 -12.36 -5.17
CA ARG A 113 -3.13 -12.73 -5.72
C ARG A 113 -4.00 -11.55 -6.16
N PHE A 114 -3.61 -10.34 -5.85
CA PHE A 114 -4.27 -9.12 -6.28
C PHE A 114 -3.25 -8.08 -6.74
N PRO A 115 -3.61 -7.15 -7.63
CA PRO A 115 -2.67 -6.16 -8.17
C PRO A 115 -2.38 -5.05 -7.15
N ASN A 116 -1.51 -5.33 -6.18
CA ASN A 116 -1.19 -4.42 -5.07
C ASN A 116 -0.68 -3.05 -5.54
N ILE A 117 0.01 -3.00 -6.70
CA ILE A 117 0.49 -1.73 -7.27
C ILE A 117 -0.65 -0.76 -7.62
N LEU A 118 -1.83 -1.26 -7.97
CA LEU A 118 -3.02 -0.42 -8.19
C LEU A 118 -3.77 -0.16 -6.88
N VAL A 119 -3.87 -1.16 -6.02
CA VAL A 119 -4.66 -1.10 -4.79
C VAL A 119 -4.04 -0.17 -3.76
N ASN A 120 -2.73 -0.27 -3.52
CA ASN A 120 -2.02 0.58 -2.58
C ASN A 120 -1.23 1.71 -3.25
N GLY A 121 -1.16 1.71 -4.58
CA GLY A 121 -0.35 2.67 -5.31
C GLY A 121 1.15 2.41 -5.18
N GLY A 122 1.94 3.35 -5.68
CA GLY A 122 3.38 3.30 -5.56
C GLY A 122 4.05 4.54 -6.11
N THR A 123 5.16 4.91 -5.50
CA THR A 123 6.02 5.99 -5.97
C THR A 123 7.41 5.47 -6.23
N GLY A 124 8.06 5.97 -7.26
CA GLY A 124 9.43 5.62 -7.57
C GLY A 124 10.13 6.76 -8.29
N ILE A 125 11.38 6.99 -7.93
CA ILE A 125 12.23 8.01 -8.54
C ILE A 125 13.40 7.30 -9.20
N ALA A 126 13.54 7.49 -10.52
CA ALA A 126 14.65 6.98 -11.30
C ALA A 126 15.33 8.12 -12.06
N VAL A 127 16.51 7.84 -12.63
CA VAL A 127 17.20 8.82 -13.48
C VAL A 127 16.37 9.03 -14.77
N GLY A 128 15.96 10.27 -14.99
CA GLY A 128 15.21 10.66 -16.18
C GLY A 128 13.71 10.38 -16.16
N MET A 129 13.18 9.66 -15.16
CA MET A 129 11.75 9.43 -15.01
C MET A 129 11.34 9.18 -13.55
N ALA A 130 10.07 9.41 -13.28
CA ALA A 130 9.45 9.07 -11.98
C ALA A 130 8.09 8.45 -12.21
N THR A 131 7.61 7.65 -11.25
CA THR A 131 6.25 7.13 -11.22
C THR A 131 5.56 7.56 -9.92
N ASN A 132 4.25 7.80 -10.03
CA ASN A 132 3.40 8.10 -8.88
C ASN A 132 2.00 7.55 -9.18
N ILE A 133 1.79 6.30 -8.82
CA ILE A 133 0.53 5.58 -9.02
C ILE A 133 -0.31 5.77 -7.76
N PRO A 134 -1.49 6.39 -7.84
CA PRO A 134 -2.37 6.54 -6.70
C PRO A 134 -3.02 5.20 -6.31
N PRO A 135 -3.45 5.04 -5.04
CA PRO A 135 -4.20 3.87 -4.61
C PRO A 135 -5.61 3.84 -5.20
N HIS A 136 -6.19 2.63 -5.30
CA HIS A 136 -7.53 2.39 -5.83
C HIS A 136 -8.34 1.46 -4.94
N ASN A 137 -9.66 1.51 -5.08
CA ASN A 137 -10.55 0.64 -4.34
C ASN A 137 -10.38 -0.83 -4.77
N LEU A 138 -10.09 -1.70 -3.81
CA LEU A 138 -9.84 -3.13 -4.06
C LEU A 138 -11.00 -3.82 -4.79
N ARG A 139 -12.25 -3.50 -4.42
CA ARG A 139 -13.43 -4.11 -5.02
C ARG A 139 -13.57 -3.71 -6.49
N GLU A 140 -13.35 -2.43 -6.81
CA GLU A 140 -13.36 -1.93 -8.18
C GLU A 140 -12.25 -2.58 -9.01
N VAL A 141 -11.03 -2.66 -8.47
CA VAL A 141 -9.90 -3.29 -9.17
C VAL A 141 -10.16 -4.77 -9.44
N ILE A 142 -10.68 -5.52 -8.47
CA ILE A 142 -11.02 -6.93 -8.68
C ILE A 142 -12.15 -7.08 -9.69
N ALA A 143 -13.18 -6.22 -9.64
CA ALA A 143 -14.26 -6.24 -10.64
C ALA A 143 -13.74 -5.96 -12.07
N ALA A 144 -12.75 -5.07 -12.20
CA ALA A 144 -12.10 -4.82 -13.49
C ALA A 144 -11.30 -6.05 -13.98
N VAL A 145 -10.59 -6.74 -13.08
CA VAL A 145 -9.90 -8.00 -13.42
C VAL A 145 -10.89 -9.07 -13.89
N VAL A 146 -12.01 -9.24 -13.18
CA VAL A 146 -13.08 -10.18 -13.58
C VAL A 146 -13.61 -9.81 -14.96
N LYS A 147 -13.90 -8.53 -15.21
CA LYS A 147 -14.36 -8.07 -16.53
C LYS A 147 -13.38 -8.39 -17.66
N ILE A 148 -12.07 -8.25 -17.42
CA ILE A 148 -11.04 -8.62 -18.40
C ILE A 148 -11.07 -10.12 -18.70
N ILE A 149 -11.21 -10.93 -17.65
CA ILE A 149 -11.28 -12.40 -17.78
C ILE A 149 -12.53 -12.80 -18.55
N ASP A 150 -13.69 -12.28 -18.18
CA ASP A 150 -14.97 -12.60 -18.82
C ASP A 150 -14.96 -12.23 -20.32
N ASN A 151 -14.52 -11.01 -20.66
CA ASN A 151 -14.41 -10.60 -22.06
C ASN A 151 -13.45 -11.52 -22.84
N ARG A 152 -12.34 -11.95 -22.20
CA ARG A 152 -11.35 -12.81 -22.86
C ARG A 152 -11.84 -14.24 -23.02
N VAL A 153 -12.50 -14.79 -22.00
CA VAL A 153 -12.93 -16.21 -21.98
C VAL A 153 -14.25 -16.42 -22.72
N GLU A 154 -15.22 -15.51 -22.53
CA GLU A 154 -16.57 -15.68 -23.06
C GLU A 154 -16.75 -15.04 -24.45
N GLU A 155 -16.11 -13.90 -24.69
CA GLU A 155 -16.29 -13.11 -25.91
C GLU A 155 -15.05 -13.14 -26.84
N ASP A 156 -13.95 -13.76 -26.43
CA ASP A 156 -12.64 -13.82 -27.12
C ASP A 156 -12.17 -12.46 -27.66
N ARG A 157 -12.37 -11.43 -26.88
CA ARG A 157 -11.97 -10.05 -27.22
C ARG A 157 -11.17 -9.36 -26.13
N PRO A 158 -10.35 -8.35 -26.48
CA PRO A 158 -9.73 -7.48 -25.49
C PRO A 158 -10.77 -6.58 -24.81
N THR A 159 -10.52 -6.22 -23.56
CA THR A 159 -11.27 -5.20 -22.83
C THR A 159 -10.72 -3.83 -23.13
N THR A 160 -11.58 -2.86 -23.39
CA THR A 160 -11.17 -1.48 -23.66
C THR A 160 -10.91 -0.71 -22.37
N ILE A 161 -10.15 0.37 -22.46
CA ILE A 161 -9.90 1.25 -21.32
C ILE A 161 -11.20 1.93 -20.84
N GLU A 162 -12.12 2.20 -21.76
CA GLU A 162 -13.43 2.78 -21.49
C GLU A 162 -14.27 1.85 -20.58
N GLU A 163 -14.32 0.57 -20.91
CA GLU A 163 -15.03 -0.42 -20.11
C GLU A 163 -14.43 -0.53 -18.70
N LEU A 164 -13.11 -0.44 -18.58
CA LEU A 164 -12.45 -0.48 -17.27
C LEU A 164 -12.72 0.79 -16.46
N MET A 165 -12.78 1.96 -17.09
CA MET A 165 -13.11 3.23 -16.42
C MET A 165 -14.58 3.29 -15.95
N GLU A 166 -15.48 2.50 -16.53
CA GLU A 166 -16.83 2.34 -15.99
C GLU A 166 -16.87 1.60 -14.65
N ILE A 167 -15.84 0.81 -14.35
CA ILE A 167 -15.70 0.04 -13.11
C ILE A 167 -14.80 0.76 -12.12
N VAL A 168 -13.57 1.10 -12.54
CA VAL A 168 -12.59 1.84 -11.73
C VAL A 168 -12.79 3.33 -11.97
N LYS A 169 -13.55 3.96 -11.09
CA LYS A 169 -13.98 5.36 -11.25
C LYS A 169 -12.88 6.39 -11.03
N GLY A 170 -11.84 6.02 -10.31
CA GLY A 170 -10.71 6.91 -9.97
C GLY A 170 -9.94 6.42 -8.75
N PRO A 171 -8.92 7.18 -8.33
CA PRO A 171 -8.19 6.91 -7.10
C PRO A 171 -9.09 6.85 -5.86
N ASP A 172 -8.68 6.03 -4.89
CA ASP A 172 -9.30 5.89 -3.58
C ASP A 172 -8.23 6.13 -2.50
N PHE A 173 -8.12 7.38 -2.06
CA PHE A 173 -7.08 7.78 -1.11
C PHE A 173 -7.40 7.33 0.32
N PRO A 174 -6.40 6.88 1.11
CA PRO A 174 -6.61 6.44 2.48
C PRO A 174 -7.10 7.55 3.41
N THR A 175 -6.83 8.81 3.06
CA THR A 175 -7.23 9.99 3.83
C THR A 175 -8.56 10.58 3.39
N GLY A 176 -9.20 10.02 2.37
CA GLY A 176 -10.48 10.49 1.83
C GLY A 176 -10.33 11.68 0.90
N ALA A 177 -11.02 12.78 1.22
CA ALA A 177 -11.08 14.02 0.45
C ALA A 177 -11.90 13.93 -0.85
N THR A 178 -12.04 15.04 -1.55
CA THR A 178 -12.85 15.14 -2.77
C THR A 178 -11.96 15.37 -3.99
N ILE A 179 -12.06 14.49 -4.99
CA ILE A 179 -11.40 14.68 -6.28
C ILE A 179 -12.21 15.66 -7.12
N LEU A 180 -11.55 16.68 -7.68
CA LEU A 180 -12.17 17.75 -8.46
C LEU A 180 -12.13 17.43 -9.95
N GLY A 181 -13.26 16.93 -10.46
CA GLY A 181 -13.44 16.61 -11.89
C GLY A 181 -12.82 15.26 -12.29
N LYS A 182 -13.17 14.78 -13.48
CA LYS A 182 -12.76 13.47 -14.00
C LYS A 182 -11.67 13.55 -15.08
N ALA A 183 -11.51 14.70 -15.74
CA ALA A 183 -10.62 14.84 -16.90
C ALA A 183 -9.18 14.40 -16.62
N GLY A 184 -8.62 14.75 -15.45
CA GLY A 184 -7.27 14.32 -15.06
C GLY A 184 -7.15 12.82 -14.81
N ILE A 185 -8.21 12.17 -14.32
CA ILE A 185 -8.27 10.71 -14.14
C ILE A 185 -8.29 10.02 -15.52
N GLU A 186 -9.17 10.47 -16.41
CA GLU A 186 -9.30 9.91 -17.76
C GLU A 186 -8.00 10.08 -18.56
N GLU A 187 -7.37 11.23 -18.47
CA GLU A 187 -6.07 11.49 -19.09
C GLU A 187 -5.00 10.53 -18.54
N ALA A 188 -4.93 10.39 -17.20
CA ALA A 188 -3.98 9.48 -16.55
C ALA A 188 -4.16 8.03 -16.99
N TYR A 189 -5.40 7.54 -17.05
CA TYR A 189 -5.69 6.17 -17.42
C TYR A 189 -5.44 5.87 -18.90
N ARG A 190 -5.66 6.85 -19.79
CA ARG A 190 -5.43 6.69 -21.22
C ARG A 190 -3.96 6.82 -21.62
N THR A 191 -3.25 7.75 -20.99
CA THR A 191 -1.90 8.15 -21.43
C THR A 191 -0.79 7.78 -20.46
N GLY A 192 -1.14 7.35 -19.25
CA GLY A 192 -0.21 7.16 -18.13
C GLY A 192 0.22 8.48 -17.47
N ARG A 193 -0.34 9.62 -17.87
CA ARG A 193 -0.04 10.94 -17.29
C ARG A 193 -1.32 11.75 -17.11
N GLY A 194 -1.52 12.34 -15.93
CA GLY A 194 -2.66 13.19 -15.65
C GLY A 194 -2.48 13.96 -14.35
N LYS A 195 -3.26 15.03 -14.18
CA LYS A 195 -3.27 15.85 -12.97
C LYS A 195 -4.57 15.64 -12.23
N ILE A 196 -4.49 15.01 -11.06
CA ILE A 196 -5.64 14.77 -10.20
C ILE A 196 -5.61 15.84 -9.09
N ARG A 197 -6.64 16.68 -9.07
CA ARG A 197 -6.80 17.72 -8.05
C ARG A 197 -7.65 17.18 -6.90
N VAL A 198 -7.16 17.33 -5.68
CA VAL A 198 -7.84 16.90 -4.47
C VAL A 198 -8.13 18.13 -3.61
N ARG A 199 -9.31 18.16 -3.00
CA ARG A 199 -9.74 19.17 -2.04
C ARG A 199 -10.05 18.51 -0.72
N ALA A 200 -9.48 19.06 0.36
CA ALA A 200 -9.81 18.64 1.71
C ALA A 200 -11.30 18.82 2.03
N VAL A 201 -11.84 17.95 2.88
CA VAL A 201 -13.15 18.13 3.50
C VAL A 201 -12.91 18.84 4.84
N TYR A 202 -13.61 19.93 5.07
CA TYR A 202 -13.41 20.74 6.26
C TYR A 202 -14.72 21.36 6.77
N ASN A 203 -14.73 21.69 8.06
CA ASN A 203 -15.76 22.46 8.72
C ASN A 203 -15.19 23.73 9.34
N ILE A 204 -15.96 24.80 9.34
CA ILE A 204 -15.61 26.04 10.03
C ILE A 204 -16.43 26.14 11.30
N GLU A 205 -15.78 26.18 12.45
CA GLU A 205 -16.42 26.30 13.76
C GLU A 205 -16.16 27.66 14.36
N ALA A 206 -17.23 28.32 14.86
CA ALA A 206 -17.09 29.54 15.60
C ALA A 206 -16.51 29.27 17.00
N MET A 207 -15.57 30.09 17.42
CA MET A 207 -14.96 30.04 18.75
C MET A 207 -15.50 31.17 19.63
N ALA A 208 -15.34 31.04 20.95
CA ALA A 208 -15.51 32.15 21.88
C ALA A 208 -14.66 33.34 21.43
N ASN A 209 -15.11 34.59 21.63
CA ASN A 209 -14.37 35.82 21.23
C ASN A 209 -14.39 36.16 19.70
N GLY A 210 -15.37 35.64 18.94
CA GLY A 210 -15.57 36.03 17.53
C GLY A 210 -14.52 35.50 16.55
N LYS A 211 -13.67 34.56 16.98
CA LYS A 211 -12.73 33.85 16.10
C LYS A 211 -13.38 32.60 15.49
N SER A 212 -12.81 32.09 14.43
CA SER A 212 -13.19 30.81 13.82
C SER A 212 -11.99 29.89 13.72
N ARG A 213 -12.24 28.59 13.73
CA ARG A 213 -11.23 27.57 13.41
C ARG A 213 -11.70 26.72 12.25
N ILE A 214 -10.75 26.29 11.42
CA ILE A 214 -10.99 25.36 10.33
C ILE A 214 -10.57 23.96 10.82
N ILE A 215 -11.50 23.02 10.77
CA ILE A 215 -11.24 21.62 11.11
C ILE A 215 -11.27 20.82 9.82
N VAL A 216 -10.11 20.29 9.41
CA VAL A 216 -9.99 19.41 8.26
C VAL A 216 -10.27 17.98 8.73
N THR A 217 -11.25 17.32 8.10
CA THR A 217 -11.68 15.96 8.44
C THR A 217 -11.19 14.92 7.44
N GLU A 218 -10.93 15.34 6.19
CA GLU A 218 -10.33 14.49 5.14
C GLU A 218 -9.33 15.33 4.33
N LEU A 219 -8.25 14.70 3.90
CA LEU A 219 -7.11 15.41 3.30
C LEU A 219 -6.65 14.78 1.97
#